data_6dccfea4b02e896728ca5f8e5e2fe0c2
#
_entry.id   6dccfea4b02e896728ca5f8e5e2fe0c2
#
_cell.length_a   1.000
_cell.length_b   1.000
_cell.length_c   1.000
_cell.angle_alpha   90.00
_cell.angle_beta   90.00
_cell.angle_gamma   90.00
#
_symmetry.space_group_name_H-M   'P 1'
#
loop_
_entity.id
_entity.type
_entity.pdbx_description
1 polymer ?
#
loop_
_entity_poly.entity_id
_entity_poly.type
_entity_poly.pdbx_seq_one_letter_code
_entity_poly.pdbx_strand_id
1 'polypeptide(L)'
;MSDFTSAKASHLHGVISVLVALPFVSLTGLFGKFLTLSPLLIVQGRTVFAFGALLLAILFLRKKIFFSEHREWLWLVLSGSILGVHWIAFFQAIQVSTVAIGLLSFASYPLFTTLLEPLFFREPLRVRNVFAALIVICGLTLMATSSSDDSNTIISGSVFHGILWGLMAGFGFAVLTLLNRVHVRKHSALLITCWQNGFAALVIL
;
A
#
# COMPACT_ATOMS: atom_id res chain seq x y z
N MET A 1 -6.67 -23.96 -28.84
CA MET A 1 -7.52 -24.27 -27.67
C MET A 1 -6.71 -24.39 -26.38
N SER A 2 -5.44 -24.80 -26.42
CA SER A 2 -4.54 -24.91 -25.24
C SER A 2 -4.15 -23.56 -24.62
N ASP A 3 -4.01 -22.49 -25.39
CA ASP A 3 -3.60 -21.17 -24.87
C ASP A 3 -4.69 -20.48 -24.06
N PHE A 4 -5.96 -20.67 -24.41
CA PHE A 4 -7.10 -20.11 -23.68
C PHE A 4 -7.28 -20.75 -22.30
N THR A 5 -7.03 -22.04 -22.17
CA THR A 5 -7.11 -22.76 -20.88
C THR A 5 -5.94 -22.39 -19.98
N SER A 6 -4.74 -22.20 -20.51
CA SER A 6 -3.55 -21.75 -19.77
C SER A 6 -3.72 -20.32 -19.22
N ALA A 7 -4.22 -19.38 -20.04
CA ALA A 7 -4.47 -18.00 -19.62
C ALA A 7 -5.55 -17.92 -18.54
N LYS A 8 -6.63 -18.72 -18.65
CA LYS A 8 -7.71 -18.77 -17.65
C LYS A 8 -7.24 -19.39 -16.32
N ALA A 9 -6.40 -20.42 -16.37
CA ALA A 9 -5.81 -21.03 -15.19
C ALA A 9 -4.86 -20.04 -14.47
N SER A 10 -4.02 -19.32 -15.21
CA SER A 10 -3.14 -18.28 -14.67
C SER A 10 -3.92 -17.15 -13.98
N HIS A 11 -5.02 -16.69 -14.60
CA HIS A 11 -5.89 -15.67 -14.03
C HIS A 11 -6.55 -16.16 -12.72
N LEU A 12 -7.06 -17.39 -12.70
CA LEU A 12 -7.69 -17.98 -11.50
C LEU A 12 -6.70 -18.10 -10.35
N HIS A 13 -5.47 -18.54 -10.60
CA HIS A 13 -4.41 -18.60 -9.59
C HIS A 13 -4.10 -17.20 -9.02
N GLY A 14 -4.07 -16.17 -9.87
CA GLY A 14 -3.89 -14.78 -9.44
C GLY A 14 -5.01 -14.32 -8.50
N VAL A 15 -6.26 -14.59 -8.87
CA VAL A 15 -7.43 -14.23 -8.04
C VAL A 15 -7.40 -14.97 -6.69
N ILE A 16 -7.14 -16.27 -6.69
CA ILE A 16 -7.04 -17.06 -5.46
C ILE A 16 -5.92 -16.52 -4.56
N SER A 17 -4.76 -16.20 -5.11
CA SER A 17 -3.65 -15.64 -4.34
C SER A 17 -4.01 -14.31 -3.67
N VAL A 18 -4.75 -13.44 -4.35
CA VAL A 18 -5.25 -12.19 -3.77
C VAL A 18 -6.26 -12.47 -2.67
N LEU A 19 -7.22 -13.36 -2.89
CA LEU A 19 -8.23 -13.73 -1.89
C LEU A 19 -7.61 -14.33 -0.62
N VAL A 20 -6.57 -15.15 -0.77
CA VAL A 20 -5.81 -15.70 0.37
C VAL A 20 -5.03 -14.61 1.11
N ALA A 21 -4.50 -13.62 0.40
CA ALA A 21 -3.76 -12.52 1.02
C ALA A 21 -4.64 -11.54 1.79
N LEU A 22 -5.90 -11.33 1.38
CA LEU A 22 -6.81 -10.35 1.98
C LEU A 22 -6.99 -10.49 3.51
N PRO A 23 -7.23 -11.67 4.10
CA PRO A 23 -7.34 -11.84 5.55
C PRO A 23 -6.09 -11.36 6.29
N PHE A 24 -4.89 -11.69 5.78
CA PHE A 24 -3.63 -11.29 6.39
C PHE A 24 -3.42 -9.77 6.35
N VAL A 25 -3.80 -9.13 5.23
CA VAL A 25 -3.74 -7.67 5.11
C VAL A 25 -4.74 -7.00 6.05
N SER A 26 -5.96 -7.53 6.16
CA SER A 26 -7.00 -6.99 7.04
C SER A 26 -6.60 -7.09 8.52
N LEU A 27 -6.00 -8.19 8.94
CA LEU A 27 -5.46 -8.37 10.29
C LEU A 27 -4.39 -7.34 10.63
N THR A 28 -3.61 -6.88 9.66
CA THR A 28 -2.58 -5.86 9.87
C THR A 28 -3.15 -4.56 10.46
N GLY A 29 -4.32 -4.12 9.99
CA GLY A 29 -5.01 -2.94 10.52
C GLY A 29 -5.48 -3.11 11.98
N LEU A 30 -5.99 -4.30 12.32
CA LEU A 30 -6.39 -4.62 13.69
C LEU A 30 -5.19 -4.64 14.64
N PHE A 31 -4.11 -5.29 14.27
CA PHE A 31 -2.89 -5.28 15.07
C PHE A 31 -2.35 -3.87 15.31
N GLY A 32 -2.43 -2.99 14.30
CA GLY A 32 -2.02 -1.59 14.42
C GLY A 32 -2.81 -0.81 15.49
N LYS A 33 -4.05 -1.20 15.79
CA LYS A 33 -4.87 -0.57 16.84
C LYS A 33 -4.63 -1.19 18.23
N PHE A 34 -4.40 -2.49 18.30
CA PHE A 34 -4.17 -3.18 19.57
C PHE A 34 -2.75 -2.97 20.13
N LEU A 35 -1.78 -2.70 19.26
CA LEU A 35 -0.42 -2.43 19.71
C LEU A 35 -0.32 -1.01 20.29
N THR A 36 0.20 -0.90 21.49
CA THR A 36 0.48 0.37 22.18
C THR A 36 1.79 1.02 21.75
N LEU A 37 2.44 0.44 20.72
CA LEU A 37 3.70 0.92 20.16
C LEU A 37 3.45 2.09 19.21
N SER A 38 4.46 2.96 19.06
CA SER A 38 4.39 4.02 18.05
C SER A 38 4.32 3.44 16.62
N PRO A 39 3.67 4.12 15.66
CA PRO A 39 3.62 3.68 14.27
C PRO A 39 5.00 3.36 13.69
N LEU A 40 6.00 4.14 14.06
CA LEU A 40 7.39 3.96 13.62
C LEU A 40 7.94 2.61 14.07
N LEU A 41 7.77 2.22 15.33
CA LEU A 41 8.22 0.93 15.85
C LEU A 41 7.46 -0.24 15.22
N ILE A 42 6.16 -0.09 14.99
CA ILE A 42 5.35 -1.11 14.31
C ILE A 42 5.89 -1.36 12.90
N VAL A 43 6.14 -0.27 12.15
CA VAL A 43 6.64 -0.37 10.78
C VAL A 43 8.06 -0.91 10.74
N GLN A 44 8.92 -0.48 11.68
CA GLN A 44 10.29 -0.99 11.80
C GLN A 44 10.30 -2.51 12.02
N GLY A 45 9.58 -3.01 13.02
CA GLY A 45 9.48 -4.44 13.27
C GLY A 45 8.98 -5.20 12.05
N ARG A 46 7.87 -4.74 11.46
CA ARG A 46 7.29 -5.36 10.27
C ARG A 46 8.25 -5.43 9.08
N THR A 47 8.94 -4.34 8.77
CA THR A 47 9.84 -4.27 7.59
C THR A 47 11.08 -5.12 7.80
N VAL A 48 11.65 -5.16 9.02
CA VAL A 48 12.77 -6.03 9.37
C VAL A 48 12.40 -7.51 9.24
N PHE A 49 11.26 -7.92 9.84
CA PHE A 49 10.82 -9.32 9.74
C PHE A 49 10.44 -9.70 8.31
N ALA A 50 9.79 -8.80 7.55
CA ALA A 50 9.45 -9.04 6.16
C ALA A 50 10.72 -9.19 5.31
N PHE A 51 11.71 -8.31 5.49
CA PHE A 51 13.00 -8.40 4.80
C PHE A 51 13.69 -9.73 5.10
N GLY A 52 13.79 -10.12 6.37
CA GLY A 52 14.42 -11.39 6.77
C GLY A 52 13.72 -12.60 6.18
N ALA A 53 12.39 -12.67 6.27
CA ALA A 53 11.59 -13.76 5.72
C ALA A 53 11.73 -13.88 4.19
N LEU A 54 11.66 -12.74 3.49
CA LEU A 54 11.79 -12.70 2.03
C LEU A 54 13.22 -13.06 1.58
N LEU A 55 14.23 -12.60 2.31
CA LEU A 55 15.62 -12.96 2.04
C LEU A 55 15.85 -14.46 2.20
N LEU A 56 15.35 -15.06 3.28
CA LEU A 56 15.40 -16.51 3.49
C LEU A 56 14.68 -17.24 2.34
N ALA A 57 13.50 -16.79 1.93
CA ALA A 57 12.78 -17.39 0.80
C ALA A 57 13.59 -17.32 -0.51
N ILE A 58 14.27 -16.20 -0.79
CA ILE A 58 15.14 -16.05 -1.97
C ILE A 58 16.30 -17.03 -1.91
N LEU A 59 16.94 -17.18 -0.74
CA LEU A 59 18.04 -18.12 -0.51
C LEU A 59 17.59 -19.56 -0.71
N PHE A 60 16.47 -19.97 -0.11
CA PHE A 60 15.89 -21.31 -0.30
C PHE A 60 15.56 -21.62 -1.75
N LEU A 61 15.03 -20.64 -2.47
CA LEU A 61 14.70 -20.76 -3.90
C LEU A 61 15.91 -20.62 -4.82
N ARG A 62 17.12 -20.41 -4.28
CA ARG A 62 18.39 -20.21 -4.98
C ARG A 62 18.30 -19.17 -6.10
N LYS A 63 17.52 -18.09 -5.86
CA LYS A 63 17.38 -16.99 -6.82
C LYS A 63 18.49 -15.96 -6.62
N LYS A 64 18.74 -15.16 -7.68
CA LYS A 64 19.68 -14.04 -7.61
C LYS A 64 19.18 -13.01 -6.59
N ILE A 65 20.11 -12.51 -5.74
CA ILE A 65 19.83 -11.57 -4.66
C ILE A 65 20.10 -10.13 -5.08
N PHE A 66 21.00 -9.91 -6.02
CA PHE A 66 21.49 -8.59 -6.39
C PHE A 66 21.01 -8.15 -7.78
N PHE A 67 20.84 -6.84 -7.94
CA PHE A 67 20.60 -6.18 -9.21
C PHE A 67 21.93 -5.83 -9.86
N SER A 68 21.98 -5.93 -11.19
CA SER A 68 23.22 -5.69 -11.94
C SER A 68 23.51 -4.21 -12.15
N GLU A 69 22.48 -3.36 -12.17
CA GLU A 69 22.61 -1.93 -12.50
C GLU A 69 22.50 -1.06 -11.25
N HIS A 70 23.40 -0.09 -11.09
CA HIS A 70 23.35 0.89 -10.00
C HIS A 70 22.05 1.71 -9.99
N ARG A 71 21.46 1.97 -11.14
CA ARG A 71 20.22 2.71 -11.28
C ARG A 71 19.03 1.99 -10.61
N GLU A 72 19.01 0.68 -10.63
CA GLU A 72 17.95 -0.12 -9.98
C GLU A 72 17.99 0.05 -8.45
N TRP A 73 19.18 0.17 -7.86
CA TRP A 73 19.34 0.40 -6.43
C TRP A 73 18.77 1.76 -6.00
N LEU A 74 18.96 2.82 -6.78
CA LEU A 74 18.38 4.12 -6.50
C LEU A 74 16.85 4.08 -6.48
N TRP A 75 16.26 3.36 -7.45
CA TRP A 75 14.81 3.17 -7.49
C TRP A 75 14.29 2.35 -6.31
N LEU A 76 15.05 1.37 -5.85
CA LEU A 76 14.69 0.56 -4.68
C LEU A 76 14.80 1.36 -3.38
N VAL A 77 15.81 2.19 -3.23
CA VAL A 77 15.92 3.12 -2.09
C VAL A 77 14.73 4.07 -2.06
N LEU A 78 14.40 4.69 -3.20
CA LEU A 78 13.25 5.58 -3.31
C LEU A 78 11.94 4.86 -2.99
N SER A 79 11.70 3.71 -3.62
CA SER A 79 10.46 2.96 -3.41
C SER A 79 10.38 2.33 -2.02
N GLY A 80 11.49 1.92 -1.42
CA GLY A 80 11.55 1.48 -0.02
C GLY A 80 11.27 2.61 0.96
N SER A 81 11.79 3.81 0.71
CA SER A 81 11.48 5.00 1.51
C SER A 81 9.99 5.35 1.46
N ILE A 82 9.41 5.35 0.25
CA ILE A 82 7.97 5.59 0.05
C ILE A 82 7.15 4.50 0.78
N LEU A 83 7.58 3.24 0.72
CA LEU A 83 6.93 2.13 1.44
C LEU A 83 6.94 2.38 2.95
N GLY A 84 8.08 2.80 3.52
CA GLY A 84 8.19 3.11 4.94
C GLY A 84 7.27 4.25 5.38
N VAL A 85 7.32 5.37 4.66
CA VAL A 85 6.47 6.55 4.93
C VAL A 85 4.99 6.22 4.78
N HIS A 86 4.61 5.48 3.74
CA HIS A 86 3.24 5.00 3.53
C HIS A 86 2.72 4.20 4.72
N TRP A 87 3.51 3.24 5.23
CA TRP A 87 3.12 2.43 6.37
C TRP A 87 3.03 3.23 7.67
N ILE A 88 3.96 4.15 7.92
CA ILE A 88 3.89 5.05 9.07
C ILE A 88 2.58 5.86 9.02
N ALA A 89 2.28 6.46 7.87
CA ALA A 89 1.06 7.23 7.68
C ALA A 89 -0.20 6.37 7.88
N PHE A 90 -0.21 5.13 7.39
CA PHE A 90 -1.31 4.20 7.56
C PHE A 90 -1.58 3.86 9.03
N PHE A 91 -0.54 3.48 9.78
CA PHE A 91 -0.70 3.17 11.20
C PHE A 91 -1.03 4.41 12.04
N GLN A 92 -0.45 5.56 11.67
CA GLN A 92 -0.81 6.82 12.31
C GLN A 92 -2.30 7.15 12.11
N ALA A 93 -2.84 6.97 10.89
CA ALA A 93 -4.27 7.17 10.63
C ALA A 93 -5.16 6.32 11.55
N ILE A 94 -4.81 5.05 11.74
CA ILE A 94 -5.53 4.11 12.59
C ILE A 94 -5.42 4.50 14.08
N GLN A 95 -4.24 4.91 14.54
CA GLN A 95 -4.00 5.22 15.95
C GLN A 95 -4.66 6.53 16.39
N VAL A 96 -4.62 7.57 15.53
CA VAL A 96 -5.24 8.88 15.86
C VAL A 96 -6.75 8.89 15.71
N SER A 97 -7.31 7.90 15.02
CA SER A 97 -8.76 7.80 14.78
C SER A 97 -9.29 6.38 15.05
N THR A 98 -9.85 5.73 14.06
CA THR A 98 -10.34 4.36 14.13
C THR A 98 -9.77 3.51 12.98
N VAL A 99 -9.81 2.18 13.14
CA VAL A 99 -9.43 1.24 12.07
C VAL A 99 -10.26 1.49 10.80
N ALA A 100 -11.57 1.75 10.96
CA ALA A 100 -12.46 2.02 9.84
C ALA A 100 -12.05 3.27 9.07
N ILE A 101 -11.78 4.38 9.77
CA ILE A 101 -11.35 5.65 9.17
C ILE A 101 -10.01 5.47 8.45
N GLY A 102 -9.03 4.83 9.09
CA GLY A 102 -7.72 4.59 8.50
C GLY A 102 -7.81 3.74 7.23
N LEU A 103 -8.55 2.63 7.28
CA LEU A 103 -8.71 1.72 6.12
C LEU A 103 -9.48 2.37 4.97
N LEU A 104 -10.60 3.05 5.25
CA LEU A 104 -11.42 3.68 4.21
C LEU A 104 -10.70 4.86 3.58
N SER A 105 -9.99 5.67 4.38
CA SER A 105 -9.19 6.78 3.83
C SER A 105 -8.03 6.26 2.99
N PHE A 106 -7.36 5.19 3.41
CA PHE A 106 -6.36 4.50 2.61
C PHE A 106 -6.94 3.90 1.32
N ALA A 107 -8.18 3.40 1.34
CA ALA A 107 -8.86 2.85 0.17
C ALA A 107 -9.07 3.89 -0.95
N SER A 108 -8.72 5.16 -0.74
CA SER A 108 -8.62 6.19 -1.78
C SER A 108 -7.43 5.98 -2.75
N TYR A 109 -6.50 5.04 -2.48
CA TYR A 109 -5.32 4.83 -3.33
C TYR A 109 -5.63 4.57 -4.82
N PRO A 110 -6.72 3.88 -5.22
CA PRO A 110 -7.04 3.70 -6.64
C PRO A 110 -7.37 5.03 -7.33
N LEU A 111 -7.96 5.99 -6.60
CA LEU A 111 -8.18 7.34 -7.09
C LEU A 111 -6.86 8.02 -7.44
N PHE A 112 -5.90 8.03 -6.50
CA PHE A 112 -4.58 8.61 -6.74
C PHE A 112 -3.83 7.87 -7.86
N THR A 113 -3.90 6.54 -7.90
CA THR A 113 -3.31 5.74 -8.99
C THR A 113 -3.85 6.19 -10.34
N THR A 114 -5.17 6.32 -10.45
CA THR A 114 -5.85 6.75 -11.68
C THR A 114 -5.45 8.16 -12.11
N LEU A 115 -5.35 9.10 -11.17
CA LEU A 115 -4.97 10.48 -11.46
C LEU A 115 -3.48 10.60 -11.84
N LEU A 116 -2.63 9.78 -11.27
CA LEU A 116 -1.19 9.77 -11.55
C LEU A 116 -0.83 8.96 -12.81
N GLU A 117 -1.64 7.97 -13.18
CA GLU A 117 -1.36 7.07 -14.32
C GLU A 117 -1.09 7.82 -15.64
N PRO A 118 -1.86 8.87 -16.03
CA PRO A 118 -1.56 9.68 -17.21
C PRO A 118 -0.22 10.38 -17.16
N LEU A 119 0.20 10.80 -15.96
CA LEU A 119 1.47 11.50 -15.74
C LEU A 119 2.66 10.55 -15.91
N PHE A 120 2.53 9.31 -15.45
CA PHE A 120 3.59 8.29 -15.51
C PHE A 120 3.65 7.56 -16.85
N PHE A 121 2.49 7.27 -17.46
CA PHE A 121 2.38 6.38 -18.63
C PHE A 121 1.77 7.07 -19.85
N ARG A 122 1.37 8.35 -19.76
CA ARG A 122 0.68 9.09 -20.82
C ARG A 122 -0.59 8.39 -21.32
N GLU A 123 -1.23 7.61 -20.47
CA GLU A 123 -2.50 6.96 -20.78
C GLU A 123 -3.67 7.93 -20.51
N PRO A 124 -4.74 7.95 -21.34
CA PRO A 124 -5.86 8.84 -21.13
C PRO A 124 -6.66 8.44 -19.87
N LEU A 125 -7.16 9.44 -19.14
CA LEU A 125 -8.07 9.22 -18.01
C LEU A 125 -9.35 8.52 -18.50
N ARG A 126 -9.68 7.41 -17.88
CA ARG A 126 -10.94 6.70 -18.17
C ARG A 126 -12.07 7.30 -17.33
N VAL A 127 -13.15 7.75 -17.96
CA VAL A 127 -14.32 8.34 -17.31
C VAL A 127 -14.86 7.44 -16.17
N ARG A 128 -14.84 6.12 -16.37
CA ARG A 128 -15.22 5.14 -15.33
C ARG A 128 -14.42 5.31 -14.03
N ASN A 129 -13.15 5.62 -14.14
CA ASN A 129 -12.28 5.78 -12.98
C ASN A 129 -12.58 7.10 -12.24
N VAL A 130 -13.02 8.14 -12.96
CA VAL A 130 -13.48 9.39 -12.34
C VAL A 130 -14.75 9.16 -11.53
N PHE A 131 -15.71 8.39 -12.05
CA PHE A 131 -16.90 8.00 -11.27
C PHE A 131 -16.55 7.20 -10.02
N ALA A 132 -15.63 6.22 -10.12
CA ALA A 132 -15.17 5.48 -8.96
C ALA A 132 -14.52 6.40 -7.91
N ALA A 133 -13.75 7.39 -8.34
CA ALA A 133 -13.17 8.43 -7.48
C ALA A 133 -14.24 9.24 -6.73
N LEU A 134 -15.28 9.67 -7.42
CA LEU A 134 -16.38 10.42 -6.82
C LEU A 134 -17.11 9.58 -5.75
N ILE A 135 -17.34 8.29 -6.00
CA ILE A 135 -17.95 7.38 -5.04
C ILE A 135 -17.08 7.28 -3.77
N VAL A 136 -15.74 7.16 -3.91
CA VAL A 136 -14.82 7.13 -2.77
C VAL A 136 -14.90 8.43 -1.97
N ILE A 137 -14.90 9.58 -2.63
CA ILE A 137 -15.00 10.89 -1.96
C ILE A 137 -16.33 10.99 -1.19
N CYS A 138 -17.46 10.62 -1.82
CA CYS A 138 -18.76 10.60 -1.16
C CYS A 138 -18.76 9.66 0.07
N GLY A 139 -18.19 8.47 -0.04
CA GLY A 139 -18.07 7.54 1.07
C GLY A 139 -17.24 8.08 2.23
N LEU A 140 -16.11 8.72 1.94
CA LEU A 140 -15.26 9.37 2.95
C LEU A 140 -15.98 10.52 3.65
N THR A 141 -16.70 11.36 2.88
CA THR A 141 -17.47 12.48 3.44
C THR A 141 -18.58 11.98 4.35
N LEU A 142 -19.34 10.99 3.90
CA LEU A 142 -20.43 10.39 4.70
C LEU A 142 -19.88 9.79 6.00
N MET A 143 -18.77 9.07 5.95
CA MET A 143 -18.14 8.50 7.12
C MET A 143 -17.63 9.59 8.08
N ALA A 144 -17.01 10.64 7.56
CA ALA A 144 -16.49 11.74 8.36
C ALA A 144 -17.62 12.45 9.14
N THR A 145 -18.75 12.68 8.50
CA THR A 145 -19.92 13.33 9.14
C THR A 145 -20.63 12.40 10.12
N SER A 146 -20.71 11.10 9.84
CA SER A 146 -21.35 10.12 10.74
C SER A 146 -20.55 9.83 12.00
N SER A 147 -19.26 10.14 12.01
CA SER A 147 -18.36 9.88 13.16
C SER A 147 -18.22 11.09 14.10
N SER A 148 -19.00 12.15 13.92
CA SER A 148 -18.98 13.35 14.74
C SER A 148 -19.98 13.19 15.89
N ASP A 149 -19.46 13.08 17.13
CA ASP A 149 -20.29 12.97 18.35
C ASP A 149 -20.84 14.32 18.83
N ASP A 150 -20.36 15.43 18.28
CA ASP A 150 -20.70 16.78 18.74
C ASP A 150 -21.53 17.50 17.67
N SER A 151 -22.76 17.89 18.04
CA SER A 151 -23.73 18.58 17.16
C SER A 151 -23.24 19.93 16.60
N ASN A 152 -22.15 20.48 17.16
CA ASN A 152 -21.55 21.74 16.76
C ASN A 152 -20.31 21.63 15.86
N THR A 153 -19.77 20.44 15.65
CA THR A 153 -18.61 20.21 14.79
C THR A 153 -18.96 19.25 13.65
N ILE A 154 -18.79 19.68 12.41
CA ILE A 154 -19.07 18.86 11.22
C ILE A 154 -18.15 17.62 11.17
N ILE A 155 -16.93 17.72 11.69
CA ILE A 155 -15.95 16.62 11.75
C ILE A 155 -15.15 16.74 13.04
N SER A 156 -15.06 15.66 13.83
CA SER A 156 -14.16 15.59 14.98
C SER A 156 -12.69 15.75 14.56
N GLY A 157 -11.89 16.47 15.36
CA GLY A 157 -10.47 16.70 15.05
C GLY A 157 -9.68 15.41 14.86
N SER A 158 -9.95 14.36 15.64
CA SER A 158 -9.30 13.06 15.50
C SER A 158 -9.66 12.35 14.18
N VAL A 159 -10.93 12.44 13.75
CA VAL A 159 -11.40 11.92 12.46
C VAL A 159 -10.71 12.63 11.31
N PHE A 160 -10.65 13.97 11.36
CA PHE A 160 -10.00 14.77 10.33
C PHE A 160 -8.51 14.39 10.17
N HIS A 161 -7.77 14.33 11.28
CA HIS A 161 -6.36 13.90 11.23
C HIS A 161 -6.21 12.46 10.73
N GLY A 162 -7.10 11.55 11.12
CA GLY A 162 -7.12 10.18 10.61
C GLY A 162 -7.32 10.10 9.10
N ILE A 163 -8.23 10.90 8.55
CA ILE A 163 -8.47 11.00 7.12
C ILE A 163 -7.23 11.55 6.39
N LEU A 164 -6.61 12.61 6.89
CA LEU A 164 -5.42 13.19 6.26
C LEU A 164 -4.27 12.20 6.21
N TRP A 165 -3.98 11.52 7.32
CA TRP A 165 -2.95 10.47 7.35
C TRP A 165 -3.28 9.30 6.44
N GLY A 166 -4.54 8.87 6.39
CA GLY A 166 -5.00 7.81 5.51
C GLY A 166 -4.90 8.16 4.03
N LEU A 167 -5.25 9.41 3.64
CA LEU A 167 -5.07 9.92 2.28
C LEU A 167 -3.57 9.99 1.91
N MET A 168 -2.70 10.43 2.82
CA MET A 168 -1.26 10.43 2.59
C MET A 168 -0.72 9.01 2.39
N ALA A 169 -1.20 8.05 3.18
CA ALA A 169 -0.88 6.64 2.99
C ALA A 169 -1.36 6.13 1.64
N GLY A 170 -2.60 6.46 1.24
CA GLY A 170 -3.16 6.10 -0.07
C GLY A 170 -2.37 6.68 -1.23
N PHE A 171 -1.98 7.94 -1.14
CA PHE A 171 -1.13 8.60 -2.15
C PHE A 171 0.24 7.91 -2.27
N GLY A 172 0.93 7.67 -1.14
CA GLY A 172 2.22 6.97 -1.14
C GLY A 172 2.12 5.57 -1.76
N PHE A 173 1.05 4.83 -1.45
CA PHE A 173 0.81 3.51 -2.03
C PHE A 173 0.49 3.57 -3.53
N ALA A 174 -0.21 4.59 -4.00
CA ALA A 174 -0.47 4.80 -5.41
C ALA A 174 0.84 5.03 -6.19
N VAL A 175 1.72 5.91 -5.70
CA VAL A 175 3.05 6.13 -6.29
C VAL A 175 3.86 4.84 -6.31
N LEU A 176 3.89 4.10 -5.19
CA LEU A 176 4.59 2.82 -5.09
C LEU A 176 4.05 1.79 -6.10
N THR A 177 2.73 1.72 -6.28
CA THR A 177 2.08 0.83 -7.25
C THR A 177 2.51 1.14 -8.69
N LEU A 178 2.57 2.42 -9.06
CA LEU A 178 3.01 2.85 -10.39
C LEU A 178 4.50 2.57 -10.62
N LEU A 179 5.35 2.80 -9.63
CA LEU A 179 6.77 2.45 -9.69
C LEU A 179 6.95 0.93 -9.84
N ASN A 180 6.24 0.14 -9.05
CA ASN A 180 6.29 -1.31 -9.11
C ASN A 180 5.81 -1.87 -10.45
N ARG A 181 4.80 -1.25 -11.10
CA ARG A 181 4.32 -1.64 -12.43
C ARG A 181 5.45 -1.62 -13.49
N VAL A 182 6.41 -0.71 -13.34
CA VAL A 182 7.60 -0.64 -14.21
C VAL A 182 8.62 -1.72 -13.84
N HIS A 183 8.90 -1.88 -12.54
CA HIS A 183 9.99 -2.75 -12.07
C HIS A 183 9.68 -4.24 -12.20
N VAL A 184 8.42 -4.67 -11.99
CA VAL A 184 8.02 -6.09 -12.11
C VAL A 184 8.12 -6.63 -13.53
N ARG A 185 8.25 -5.77 -14.55
CA ARG A 185 8.49 -6.19 -15.94
C ARG A 185 9.93 -6.70 -16.16
N LYS A 186 10.88 -6.27 -15.32
CA LYS A 186 12.30 -6.59 -15.45
C LYS A 186 12.78 -7.58 -14.38
N HIS A 187 12.18 -7.52 -13.21
CA HIS A 187 12.65 -8.25 -12.02
C HIS A 187 11.50 -8.98 -11.33
N SER A 188 11.83 -10.04 -10.57
CA SER A 188 10.83 -10.77 -9.81
C SER A 188 10.24 -9.91 -8.69
N ALA A 189 8.92 -9.99 -8.49
CA ALA A 189 8.24 -9.27 -7.41
C ALA A 189 8.84 -9.60 -6.04
N LEU A 190 9.25 -10.86 -5.82
CA LEU A 190 9.90 -11.31 -4.58
C LEU A 190 11.17 -10.51 -4.27
N LEU A 191 12.04 -10.31 -5.29
CA LEU A 191 13.28 -9.57 -5.14
C LEU A 191 13.04 -8.09 -4.86
N ILE A 192 12.10 -7.47 -5.62
CA ILE A 192 11.72 -6.07 -5.44
C ILE A 192 11.20 -5.86 -4.01
N THR A 193 10.23 -6.66 -3.57
CA THR A 193 9.60 -6.54 -2.25
C THR A 193 10.60 -6.77 -1.13
N CYS A 194 11.54 -7.71 -1.30
CA CYS A 194 12.62 -7.96 -0.33
C CYS A 194 13.42 -6.66 -0.09
N TRP A 195 13.98 -6.08 -1.15
CA TRP A 195 14.82 -4.89 -1.02
C TRP A 195 14.04 -3.63 -0.63
N GLN A 196 12.80 -3.49 -1.06
CA GLN A 196 11.93 -2.40 -0.60
C GLN A 196 11.72 -2.45 0.92
N ASN A 197 11.46 -3.62 1.49
CA ASN A 197 11.37 -3.76 2.95
C ASN A 197 12.71 -3.51 3.65
N GLY A 198 13.82 -3.97 3.06
CA GLY A 198 15.16 -3.70 3.59
C GLY A 198 15.48 -2.20 3.65
N PHE A 199 15.23 -1.46 2.55
CA PHE A 199 15.44 -0.01 2.53
C PHE A 199 14.42 0.75 3.38
N ALA A 200 13.18 0.30 3.45
CA ALA A 200 12.20 0.87 4.39
C ALA A 200 12.69 0.74 5.84
N ALA A 201 13.21 -0.41 6.22
CA ALA A 201 13.77 -0.63 7.55
C ALA A 201 14.97 0.28 7.84
N LEU A 202 15.86 0.50 6.86
CA LEU A 202 17.04 1.36 7.01
C LEU A 202 16.69 2.85 7.13
N VAL A 203 15.68 3.31 6.40
CA VAL A 203 15.28 4.73 6.37
C VAL A 203 14.50 5.14 7.63
N ILE A 204 13.86 4.17 8.30
CA ILE A 204 13.05 4.41 9.50
C ILE A 204 13.89 4.34 10.79
N LEU A 205 15.11 3.79 10.72
CA LEU A 205 16.06 3.75 11.86
C LEU A 205 16.45 5.16 12.29
#